data_c0623e7ffca56ecde562e4f262696143
#
_entry.id   c0623e7ffca56ecde562e4f262696143
#
_cell.length_a   1.000
_cell.length_b   1.000
_cell.length_c   1.000
_cell.angle_alpha   90.00
_cell.angle_beta   90.00
_cell.angle_gamma   90.00
#
_symmetry.space_group_name_H-M   'P 1'
#
loop_
_entity.id
_entity.type
_entity.pdbx_description
1 polymer ?
#
loop_
_entity_poly.entity_id
_entity_poly.type
_entity_poly.pdbx_seq_one_letter_code
_entity_poly.pdbx_strand_id
1 'polypeptide(L)'
;FGKLGIDPNDCNTLHVLGVDMYSTFDGGASWVPTVPPWWTYEVHADKHDIVYTKSGNILLSTDGGIYKTNDFNTWTKIENIPTSQFYRVAYNPHQPDYYYGGMQDNGTSGGNASFLNDWPRLFGGDGFQPRFNPNDPNNYYYETQNAGIVGTETDGADFYDLITEENGVDPDERRNWDAQYIISNFNSDVLYYGGQKVYKSEDRGHNWIPISGDLTGDIKFLSRVHVIT
;
A
#
# COMPACT_ATOMS: atom_id res chain seq x y z
N PHE A 1 -3.70 11.92 -12.42
CA PHE A 1 -2.82 13.04 -12.06
C PHE A 1 -1.88 13.36 -13.20
N GLY A 2 -1.18 14.47 -13.12
CA GLY A 2 -0.33 15.10 -14.13
C GLY A 2 -0.57 16.58 -14.05
N LYS A 3 0.35 17.33 -13.48
CA LYS A 3 0.22 18.78 -13.30
C LYS A 3 1.48 19.49 -13.76
N LEU A 4 1.31 20.71 -14.27
CA LEU A 4 2.39 21.63 -14.54
C LEU A 4 2.46 22.67 -13.42
N GLY A 5 3.66 22.88 -12.90
CA GLY A 5 3.99 23.97 -12.00
C GLY A 5 4.91 24.97 -12.69
N ILE A 6 4.80 26.23 -12.32
CA ILE A 6 5.68 27.31 -12.82
C ILE A 6 6.19 28.08 -11.61
N ASP A 7 7.51 28.38 -11.60
CA ASP A 7 8.07 29.28 -10.60
C ASP A 7 7.49 30.70 -10.82
N PRO A 8 6.88 31.31 -9.80
CA PRO A 8 6.29 32.64 -9.94
C PRO A 8 7.32 33.75 -10.19
N ASN A 9 8.61 33.49 -9.98
CA ASN A 9 9.70 34.47 -10.13
C ASN A 9 10.57 34.21 -11.36
N ASP A 10 10.47 33.02 -11.97
CA ASP A 10 11.24 32.65 -13.16
C ASP A 10 10.41 31.79 -14.13
N CYS A 11 9.99 32.38 -15.23
CA CYS A 11 9.18 31.71 -16.24
C CYS A 11 9.93 30.60 -17.03
N ASN A 12 11.25 30.49 -16.89
CA ASN A 12 12.01 29.38 -17.46
C ASN A 12 12.03 28.13 -16.56
N THR A 13 11.62 28.28 -15.30
CA THR A 13 11.52 27.19 -14.35
C THR A 13 10.13 26.61 -14.33
N LEU A 14 10.02 25.38 -14.82
CA LEU A 14 8.76 24.63 -14.95
C LEU A 14 8.93 23.24 -14.33
N HIS A 15 7.83 22.67 -13.85
CA HIS A 15 7.78 21.35 -13.23
C HIS A 15 6.67 20.52 -13.86
N VAL A 16 6.96 19.28 -14.19
CA VAL A 16 5.99 18.25 -14.58
C VAL A 16 5.87 17.26 -13.44
N LEU A 17 4.66 17.15 -12.88
CA LEU A 17 4.33 16.28 -11.77
C LEU A 17 3.62 15.02 -12.29
N GLY A 18 4.07 13.87 -11.84
CA GLY A 18 3.53 12.55 -12.12
C GLY A 18 3.93 11.60 -11.00
N VAL A 19 4.22 10.35 -11.32
CA VAL A 19 4.84 9.40 -10.37
C VAL A 19 6.12 10.00 -9.80
N ASP A 20 6.98 10.53 -10.68
CA ASP A 20 8.13 11.36 -10.32
C ASP A 20 7.91 12.82 -10.72
N MET A 21 8.84 13.70 -10.36
CA MET A 21 8.83 15.10 -10.77
C MET A 21 10.05 15.40 -11.62
N TYR A 22 9.81 16.00 -12.77
CA TYR A 22 10.85 16.53 -13.65
C TYR A 22 10.74 18.04 -13.74
N SER A 23 11.90 18.72 -13.75
CA SER A 23 11.94 20.17 -13.86
C SER A 23 12.86 20.61 -15.00
N THR A 24 12.52 21.74 -15.56
CA THR A 24 13.39 22.52 -16.45
C THR A 24 13.74 23.83 -15.78
N PHE A 25 14.92 24.36 -16.05
CA PHE A 25 15.40 25.67 -15.61
C PHE A 25 15.81 26.54 -16.81
N ASP A 26 15.52 26.06 -18.03
CA ASP A 26 15.93 26.69 -19.29
C ASP A 26 14.76 26.82 -20.28
N GLY A 27 13.53 26.92 -19.77
CA GLY A 27 12.32 27.10 -20.56
C GLY A 27 11.90 25.88 -21.37
N GLY A 28 12.33 24.70 -20.94
CA GLY A 28 11.92 23.41 -21.56
C GLY A 28 12.97 22.84 -22.52
N ALA A 29 14.15 23.46 -22.66
CA ALA A 29 15.20 22.94 -23.54
C ALA A 29 15.82 21.65 -22.96
N SER A 30 15.92 21.53 -21.63
CA SER A 30 16.31 20.31 -20.93
C SER A 30 15.42 20.02 -19.72
N TRP A 31 15.33 18.74 -19.34
CA TRP A 31 14.54 18.29 -18.19
C TRP A 31 15.36 17.34 -17.33
N VAL A 32 15.31 17.55 -16.01
CA VAL A 32 16.02 16.74 -15.03
C VAL A 32 15.08 16.30 -13.90
N PRO A 33 15.30 15.12 -13.31
CA PRO A 33 14.57 14.76 -12.09
C PRO A 33 14.98 15.68 -10.93
N THR A 34 14.03 16.17 -10.17
CA THR A 34 14.26 17.13 -9.08
C THR A 34 13.65 16.65 -7.74
N VAL A 35 13.32 15.38 -7.68
CA VAL A 35 13.04 14.65 -6.46
C VAL A 35 13.84 13.36 -6.46
N PRO A 36 14.18 12.80 -5.28
CA PRO A 36 14.69 11.45 -5.20
C PRO A 36 13.72 10.45 -5.85
N PRO A 37 14.21 9.42 -6.55
CA PRO A 37 13.36 8.41 -7.16
C PRO A 37 12.42 7.77 -6.12
N TRP A 38 11.17 7.49 -6.50
CA TRP A 38 10.14 7.02 -5.58
C TRP A 38 10.55 5.75 -4.80
N TRP A 39 11.38 4.88 -5.36
CA TRP A 39 11.85 3.65 -4.71
C TRP A 39 12.87 3.88 -3.58
N THR A 40 13.39 5.10 -3.40
CA THR A 40 14.22 5.45 -2.24
C THR A 40 13.39 5.74 -1.00
N TYR A 41 12.08 5.97 -1.17
CA TYR A 41 11.13 6.36 -0.11
C TYR A 41 11.45 7.69 0.58
N GLU A 42 12.36 8.49 0.06
CA GLU A 42 12.67 9.82 0.59
C GLU A 42 11.56 10.83 0.28
N VAL A 43 11.02 10.79 -0.95
CA VAL A 43 9.83 11.53 -1.36
C VAL A 43 8.86 10.55 -1.99
N HIS A 44 7.66 10.47 -1.43
CA HIS A 44 6.63 9.53 -1.90
C HIS A 44 6.30 9.73 -3.38
N ALA A 45 5.91 8.66 -4.05
CA ALA A 45 5.39 8.69 -5.41
C ALA A 45 4.17 9.62 -5.56
N ASP A 46 3.70 9.78 -6.80
CA ASP A 46 2.43 10.40 -7.15
C ASP A 46 2.29 11.85 -6.67
N LYS A 47 3.01 12.73 -7.40
CA LYS A 47 3.08 14.16 -7.10
C LYS A 47 1.84 14.86 -7.66
N HIS A 48 1.08 15.54 -6.80
CA HIS A 48 -0.20 16.16 -7.13
C HIS A 48 -0.12 17.67 -7.32
N ASP A 49 0.65 18.36 -6.51
CA ASP A 49 0.73 19.83 -6.57
C ASP A 49 2.08 20.34 -6.07
N ILE A 50 2.49 21.48 -6.60
CA ILE A 50 3.67 22.22 -6.16
C ILE A 50 3.29 23.67 -5.89
N VAL A 51 3.71 24.19 -4.74
CA VAL A 51 3.39 25.55 -4.29
C VAL A 51 4.63 26.26 -3.82
N TYR A 52 4.89 27.44 -4.37
CA TYR A 52 5.91 28.36 -3.92
C TYR A 52 5.36 29.26 -2.82
N THR A 53 5.98 29.28 -1.66
CA THR A 53 5.57 30.08 -0.53
C THR A 53 6.26 31.46 -0.55
N LYS A 54 5.67 32.46 0.10
CA LYS A 54 6.27 33.79 0.24
C LYS A 54 7.59 33.77 1.04
N SER A 55 7.83 32.75 1.84
CA SER A 55 9.06 32.56 2.62
C SER A 55 10.20 31.89 1.85
N GLY A 56 10.00 31.61 0.55
CA GLY A 56 11.00 30.96 -0.29
C GLY A 56 11.04 29.44 -0.19
N ASN A 57 10.13 28.83 0.58
CA ASN A 57 9.99 27.37 0.57
C ASN A 57 9.10 26.93 -0.59
N ILE A 58 9.35 25.71 -1.07
CA ILE A 58 8.56 25.02 -2.05
C ILE A 58 7.90 23.83 -1.35
N LEU A 59 6.58 23.71 -1.51
CA LEU A 59 5.80 22.59 -0.96
C LEU A 59 5.37 21.69 -2.11
N LEU A 60 5.51 20.38 -1.91
CA LEU A 60 5.11 19.34 -2.84
C LEU A 60 4.12 18.41 -2.13
N SER A 61 2.92 18.25 -2.67
CA SER A 61 1.95 17.27 -2.18
C SER A 61 2.04 15.98 -2.97
N THR A 62 1.93 14.87 -2.25
CA THR A 62 1.99 13.49 -2.77
C THR A 62 0.95 12.63 -2.05
N ASP A 63 0.75 11.36 -2.48
CA ASP A 63 -0.09 10.40 -1.76
C ASP A 63 0.48 10.03 -0.38
N GLY A 64 1.76 10.25 -0.15
CA GLY A 64 2.41 10.03 1.14
C GLY A 64 2.45 11.26 2.07
N GLY A 65 1.90 12.41 1.65
CA GLY A 65 1.87 13.63 2.45
C GLY A 65 2.49 14.85 1.77
N ILE A 66 2.87 15.84 2.58
CA ILE A 66 3.46 17.10 2.08
C ILE A 66 4.95 17.11 2.40
N TYR A 67 5.72 17.44 1.38
CA TYR A 67 7.17 17.62 1.47
C TYR A 67 7.55 19.08 1.25
N LYS A 68 8.67 19.48 1.81
CA LYS A 68 9.21 20.84 1.72
C LYS A 68 10.66 20.81 1.25
N THR A 69 10.99 21.74 0.37
CA THR A 69 12.36 22.04 -0.06
C THR A 69 12.55 23.55 -0.26
N ASN A 70 13.80 24.00 -0.42
CA ASN A 70 14.15 25.32 -0.90
C ASN A 70 15.19 25.30 -2.00
N ASP A 71 15.68 24.11 -2.37
CA ASP A 71 16.82 23.91 -3.28
C ASP A 71 16.63 22.75 -4.28
N PHE A 72 15.51 22.05 -4.22
CA PHE A 72 15.22 20.81 -4.98
C PHE A 72 16.18 19.64 -4.74
N ASN A 73 17.15 19.77 -3.83
CA ASN A 73 18.12 18.72 -3.52
C ASN A 73 17.80 18.03 -2.17
N THR A 74 17.31 18.82 -1.21
CA THR A 74 16.99 18.32 0.12
C THR A 74 15.49 18.46 0.36
N TRP A 75 14.83 17.33 0.65
CA TRP A 75 13.41 17.28 0.91
C TRP A 75 13.15 16.88 2.37
N THR A 76 12.17 17.51 2.98
CA THR A 76 11.74 17.21 4.36
C THR A 76 10.24 16.98 4.37
N LYS A 77 9.80 15.83 4.84
CA LYS A 77 8.39 15.55 5.06
C LYS A 77 7.85 16.37 6.22
N ILE A 78 6.63 16.88 6.09
CA ILE A 78 5.92 17.60 7.16
C ILE A 78 5.16 16.56 7.98
N GLU A 79 5.72 16.17 9.13
CA GLU A 79 5.21 15.07 9.96
C GLU A 79 4.08 15.47 10.92
N ASN A 80 3.79 16.76 11.09
CA ASN A 80 2.77 17.23 12.02
C ASN A 80 1.37 17.34 11.41
N ILE A 81 1.09 16.57 10.39
CA ILE A 81 -0.24 16.43 9.76
C ILE A 81 -0.72 15.00 10.05
N PRO A 82 -1.45 14.77 11.16
CA PRO A 82 -1.90 13.43 11.55
C PRO A 82 -3.12 13.00 10.73
N THR A 83 -2.91 12.67 9.47
CA THR A 83 -3.97 12.18 8.58
C THR A 83 -3.53 10.90 7.90
N SER A 84 -4.44 9.91 7.89
CA SER A 84 -4.30 8.67 7.13
C SER A 84 -5.68 8.19 6.70
N GLN A 85 -5.77 7.58 5.54
CA GLN A 85 -7.00 7.01 5.03
C GLN A 85 -6.85 5.49 4.93
N PHE A 86 -7.49 4.79 5.86
CA PHE A 86 -7.48 3.33 5.86
C PHE A 86 -8.56 2.76 4.93
N TYR A 87 -8.21 1.79 4.11
CA TYR A 87 -9.16 0.93 3.40
C TYR A 87 -9.82 -0.06 4.36
N ARG A 88 -9.00 -0.68 5.21
CA ARG A 88 -9.41 -1.68 6.17
C ARG A 88 -8.72 -1.45 7.50
N VAL A 89 -9.38 -1.86 8.57
CA VAL A 89 -8.82 -1.87 9.93
C VAL A 89 -8.89 -3.27 10.51
N ALA A 90 -7.96 -3.59 11.41
CA ALA A 90 -7.91 -4.89 12.04
C ALA A 90 -7.67 -4.75 13.54
N TYR A 91 -8.24 -5.70 14.26
CA TYR A 91 -8.02 -5.90 15.68
C TYR A 91 -7.05 -7.06 15.89
N ASN A 92 -6.02 -6.82 16.71
CA ASN A 92 -5.12 -7.86 17.18
C ASN A 92 -5.49 -8.23 18.62
N PRO A 93 -6.00 -9.45 18.90
CA PRO A 93 -6.40 -9.85 20.22
C PRO A 93 -5.24 -9.96 21.23
N HIS A 94 -4.00 -10.08 20.73
CA HIS A 94 -2.80 -10.15 21.56
C HIS A 94 -2.24 -8.76 21.93
N GLN A 95 -2.69 -7.72 21.21
CA GLN A 95 -2.29 -6.32 21.44
C GLN A 95 -3.55 -5.41 21.36
N PRO A 96 -4.45 -5.49 22.33
CA PRO A 96 -5.78 -4.85 22.26
C PRO A 96 -5.75 -3.32 22.22
N ASP A 97 -4.66 -2.71 22.65
CA ASP A 97 -4.46 -1.25 22.63
C ASP A 97 -3.80 -0.75 21.34
N TYR A 98 -3.45 -1.65 20.42
CA TYR A 98 -2.90 -1.33 19.10
C TYR A 98 -3.98 -1.43 18.01
N TYR A 99 -3.90 -0.51 17.07
CA TYR A 99 -4.76 -0.43 15.90
C TYR A 99 -3.92 -0.70 14.66
N TYR A 100 -4.47 -1.46 13.73
CA TYR A 100 -3.79 -1.84 12.49
C TYR A 100 -4.69 -1.54 11.31
N GLY A 101 -4.10 -1.20 10.18
CA GLY A 101 -4.87 -1.03 8.96
C GLY A 101 -4.02 -0.87 7.72
N GLY A 102 -4.62 -1.18 6.59
CA GLY A 102 -4.04 -1.00 5.28
C GLY A 102 -4.53 0.28 4.60
N MET A 103 -3.64 0.90 3.85
CA MET A 103 -3.85 2.17 3.14
C MET A 103 -3.36 2.06 1.72
N GLN A 104 -4.07 2.65 0.77
CA GLN A 104 -3.56 2.78 -0.58
C GLN A 104 -2.22 3.55 -0.56
N ASP A 105 -1.27 3.11 -1.38
CA ASP A 105 0.06 3.70 -1.60
C ASP A 105 0.95 3.78 -0.35
N ASN A 106 0.40 3.58 0.85
CA ASN A 106 1.09 3.78 2.13
C ASN A 106 1.26 2.48 2.94
N GLY A 107 0.88 1.34 2.37
CA GLY A 107 1.08 0.02 2.96
C GLY A 107 0.19 -0.26 4.17
N THR A 108 0.65 -1.18 5.01
CA THR A 108 0.01 -1.51 6.28
C THR A 108 0.77 -0.85 7.42
N SER A 109 0.04 -0.14 8.29
CA SER A 109 0.59 0.50 9.48
C SER A 109 -0.10 -0.01 10.75
N GLY A 110 0.59 0.12 11.88
CA GLY A 110 0.05 -0.17 13.20
C GLY A 110 0.60 0.79 14.25
N GLY A 111 -0.24 1.12 15.23
CA GLY A 111 0.13 2.02 16.31
C GLY A 111 -0.97 2.17 17.36
N ASN A 112 -0.79 3.07 18.28
CA ASN A 112 -1.75 3.34 19.34
C ASN A 112 -1.90 4.84 19.66
N ALA A 113 -2.86 5.17 20.52
CA ALA A 113 -3.19 6.56 20.87
C ALA A 113 -2.07 7.31 21.62
N SER A 114 -1.05 6.61 22.15
CA SER A 114 0.06 7.25 22.86
C SER A 114 1.07 7.90 21.91
N PHE A 115 1.07 7.50 20.63
CA PHE A 115 2.03 7.93 19.62
C PHE A 115 1.30 8.37 18.35
N LEU A 116 0.57 9.48 18.41
CA LEU A 116 -0.32 9.93 17.33
C LEU A 116 0.37 10.12 15.97
N ASN A 117 1.65 10.42 15.94
CA ASN A 117 2.43 10.65 14.71
C ASN A 117 3.51 9.57 14.46
N ASP A 118 3.51 8.51 15.23
CA ASP A 118 4.51 7.44 15.16
C ASP A 118 3.80 6.08 14.93
N TRP A 119 3.25 5.96 13.73
CA TRP A 119 2.63 4.72 13.26
C TRP A 119 3.53 4.13 12.17
N PRO A 120 4.44 3.24 12.53
CA PRO A 120 5.37 2.66 11.58
C PRO A 120 4.64 1.90 10.47
N ARG A 121 5.17 1.98 9.26
CA ARG A 121 4.77 1.12 8.18
C ARG A 121 5.34 -0.29 8.42
N LEU A 122 4.44 -1.25 8.60
CA LEU A 122 4.76 -2.64 8.92
C LEU A 122 4.96 -3.48 7.65
N PHE A 123 4.24 -3.13 6.57
CA PHE A 123 4.34 -3.79 5.27
C PHE A 123 4.11 -2.80 4.13
N GLY A 124 4.70 -3.06 2.96
CA GLY A 124 4.66 -2.15 1.81
C GLY A 124 3.47 -2.35 0.86
N GLY A 125 3.55 -1.75 -0.31
CA GLY A 125 2.52 -1.80 -1.35
C GLY A 125 1.26 -1.00 -1.02
N ASP A 126 0.14 -1.33 -1.66
CA ASP A 126 -1.18 -0.90 -1.23
C ASP A 126 -1.64 -1.82 -0.10
N GLY A 127 -1.78 -1.27 1.09
CA GLY A 127 -2.22 -2.08 2.22
C GLY A 127 -3.74 -2.27 2.23
N PHE A 128 -4.18 -3.49 2.55
CA PHE A 128 -5.61 -3.83 2.68
C PHE A 128 -5.91 -4.39 4.06
N GLN A 129 -6.36 -5.63 4.17
CA GLN A 129 -6.84 -6.21 5.41
C GLN A 129 -5.72 -6.96 6.15
N PRO A 130 -5.15 -6.42 7.24
CA PRO A 130 -4.33 -7.23 8.14
C PRO A 130 -5.21 -8.25 8.87
N ARG A 131 -4.68 -9.44 9.16
CA ARG A 131 -5.38 -10.45 9.97
C ARG A 131 -4.43 -11.09 10.96
N PHE A 132 -4.90 -11.23 12.19
CA PHE A 132 -4.14 -11.80 13.30
C PHE A 132 -4.78 -13.11 13.73
N ASN A 133 -3.95 -14.16 13.89
CA ASN A 133 -4.41 -15.44 14.40
C ASN A 133 -4.81 -15.27 15.87
N PRO A 134 -6.06 -15.55 16.26
CA PRO A 134 -6.51 -15.31 17.63
C PRO A 134 -5.86 -16.24 18.68
N ASN A 135 -5.26 -17.35 18.24
CA ASN A 135 -4.67 -18.36 19.12
C ASN A 135 -3.12 -18.38 19.11
N ASP A 136 -2.50 -17.62 18.18
CA ASP A 136 -1.04 -17.59 18.02
C ASP A 136 -0.57 -16.16 17.72
N PRO A 137 0.09 -15.48 18.68
CA PRO A 137 0.55 -14.11 18.49
C PRO A 137 1.65 -13.96 17.43
N ASN A 138 2.35 -15.05 17.10
CA ASN A 138 3.42 -15.02 16.10
C ASN A 138 2.91 -15.20 14.66
N ASN A 139 1.61 -15.60 14.51
CA ASN A 139 1.02 -15.83 13.21
C ASN A 139 0.03 -14.73 12.85
N TYR A 140 0.34 -14.01 11.77
CA TYR A 140 -0.51 -12.98 11.20
C TYR A 140 -0.23 -12.79 9.71
N TYR A 141 -1.10 -12.03 9.06
CA TYR A 141 -1.10 -11.86 7.62
C TYR A 141 -1.24 -10.41 7.23
N TYR A 142 -0.53 -10.01 6.18
CA TYR A 142 -0.70 -8.73 5.50
C TYR A 142 -1.12 -8.96 4.06
N GLU A 143 -1.81 -7.98 3.51
CA GLU A 143 -2.28 -8.02 2.14
C GLU A 143 -1.83 -6.78 1.38
N THR A 144 -1.37 -7.02 0.16
CA THR A 144 -1.12 -5.97 -0.84
C THR A 144 -2.00 -6.20 -2.08
N GLN A 145 -1.94 -5.28 -3.02
CA GLN A 145 -2.73 -5.32 -4.26
C GLN A 145 -2.62 -6.67 -5.00
N ASN A 146 -3.73 -7.03 -5.69
CA ASN A 146 -3.83 -8.22 -6.52
C ASN A 146 -3.60 -9.55 -5.77
N ALA A 147 -4.10 -9.63 -4.53
CA ALA A 147 -3.94 -10.78 -3.66
C ALA A 147 -2.46 -11.10 -3.32
N GLY A 148 -1.63 -10.08 -3.21
CA GLY A 148 -0.29 -10.21 -2.64
C GLY A 148 -0.40 -10.45 -1.14
N ILE A 149 -0.84 -11.64 -0.72
CA ILE A 149 -1.03 -11.99 0.68
C ILE A 149 0.21 -12.70 1.18
N VAL A 150 0.76 -12.17 2.28
CA VAL A 150 1.90 -12.78 2.97
C VAL A 150 1.51 -13.16 4.39
N GLY A 151 2.14 -14.21 4.90
CA GLY A 151 1.98 -14.69 6.28
C GLY A 151 3.31 -14.75 7.00
N THR A 152 3.25 -14.67 8.32
CA THR A 152 4.37 -14.97 9.20
C THR A 152 3.94 -15.96 10.30
N GLU A 153 4.88 -16.74 10.78
CA GLU A 153 4.75 -17.59 11.97
C GLU A 153 5.87 -17.31 12.98
N THR A 154 6.61 -16.22 12.75
CA THR A 154 7.82 -15.86 13.49
C THR A 154 7.76 -14.42 14.02
N ASP A 155 6.55 -13.89 14.25
CA ASP A 155 6.32 -12.50 14.67
C ASP A 155 7.01 -11.48 13.74
N GLY A 156 6.95 -11.76 12.41
CA GLY A 156 7.46 -10.85 11.37
C GLY A 156 8.96 -10.97 11.10
N ALA A 157 9.67 -11.93 11.71
CA ALA A 157 11.07 -12.17 11.39
C ALA A 157 11.25 -12.71 9.97
N ASP A 158 10.31 -13.56 9.52
CA ASP A 158 10.24 -14.10 8.17
C ASP A 158 8.79 -14.04 7.66
N PHE A 159 8.63 -13.79 6.35
CA PHE A 159 7.34 -13.83 5.66
C PHE A 159 7.38 -14.86 4.52
N TYR A 160 6.23 -15.48 4.25
CA TYR A 160 6.00 -16.37 3.13
C TYR A 160 4.79 -15.90 2.32
N ASP A 161 4.85 -16.11 0.99
CA ASP A 161 3.74 -15.81 0.09
C ASP A 161 2.67 -16.89 0.16
N LEU A 162 1.40 -16.49 0.29
CA LEU A 162 0.29 -17.42 0.38
C LEU A 162 -0.26 -17.81 -1.00
N ILE A 163 -0.34 -16.89 -1.91
CA ILE A 163 -1.09 -17.05 -3.16
C ILE A 163 -0.13 -17.28 -4.32
N THR A 164 0.40 -18.51 -4.39
CA THR A 164 1.37 -18.93 -5.40
C THR A 164 0.94 -20.26 -6.05
N GLU A 165 1.50 -20.56 -7.23
CA GLU A 165 1.31 -21.84 -7.90
C GLU A 165 1.84 -23.00 -7.06
N GLU A 166 2.97 -22.81 -6.40
CA GLU A 166 3.61 -23.80 -5.52
C GLU A 166 2.70 -24.19 -4.35
N ASN A 167 1.91 -23.25 -3.88
CA ASN A 167 0.94 -23.44 -2.80
C ASN A 167 -0.42 -23.98 -3.32
N GLY A 168 -0.57 -24.22 -4.62
CA GLY A 168 -1.77 -24.82 -5.22
C GLY A 168 -2.81 -23.81 -5.73
N VAL A 169 -2.47 -22.53 -5.83
CA VAL A 169 -3.33 -21.52 -6.49
C VAL A 169 -2.94 -21.39 -7.94
N ASP A 170 -3.93 -21.51 -8.84
CA ASP A 170 -3.76 -21.40 -10.28
C ASP A 170 -3.04 -20.06 -10.63
N PRO A 171 -1.92 -20.07 -11.37
CA PRO A 171 -1.21 -18.85 -11.73
C PRO A 171 -2.05 -17.91 -12.60
N ASP A 172 -2.99 -18.45 -13.38
CA ASP A 172 -3.92 -17.71 -14.24
C ASP A 172 -5.20 -17.27 -13.48
N GLU A 173 -5.26 -17.48 -12.16
CA GLU A 173 -6.38 -17.07 -11.30
C GLU A 173 -6.64 -15.57 -11.42
N ARG A 174 -7.86 -15.19 -11.80
CA ARG A 174 -8.27 -13.78 -11.77
C ARG A 174 -8.42 -13.32 -10.34
N ARG A 175 -7.69 -12.28 -9.97
CA ARG A 175 -7.58 -11.73 -8.62
C ARG A 175 -8.18 -10.36 -8.55
N ASN A 176 -8.83 -10.04 -7.44
CA ASN A 176 -9.27 -8.68 -7.16
C ASN A 176 -8.08 -7.83 -6.70
N TRP A 177 -8.19 -6.52 -6.88
CA TRP A 177 -7.27 -5.54 -6.32
C TRP A 177 -7.21 -5.62 -4.80
N ASP A 178 -8.36 -5.57 -4.13
CA ASP A 178 -8.60 -5.84 -2.71
C ASP A 178 -9.19 -7.26 -2.61
N ALA A 179 -8.34 -8.26 -2.44
CA ALA A 179 -8.76 -9.66 -2.44
C ALA A 179 -9.31 -10.06 -1.06
N GLN A 180 -10.29 -10.93 -1.06
CA GLN A 180 -10.90 -11.35 0.21
C GLN A 180 -10.26 -12.64 0.71
N TYR A 181 -9.75 -12.60 1.92
CA TYR A 181 -9.34 -13.80 2.65
C TYR A 181 -9.76 -13.71 4.12
N ILE A 182 -9.96 -14.84 4.76
CA ILE A 182 -10.40 -14.90 6.15
C ILE A 182 -9.71 -16.04 6.89
N ILE A 183 -9.49 -15.85 8.19
CA ILE A 183 -9.16 -16.92 9.13
C ILE A 183 -10.48 -17.51 9.63
N SER A 184 -10.57 -18.84 9.69
CA SER A 184 -11.76 -19.52 10.21
C SER A 184 -11.94 -19.26 11.71
N ASN A 185 -13.15 -18.93 12.12
CA ASN A 185 -13.50 -18.75 13.53
C ASN A 185 -13.50 -20.09 14.33
N PHE A 186 -13.50 -21.22 13.65
CA PHE A 186 -13.54 -22.57 14.28
C PHE A 186 -12.17 -23.18 14.47
N ASN A 187 -11.25 -22.89 13.56
CA ASN A 187 -9.87 -23.35 13.60
C ASN A 187 -8.98 -22.29 12.93
N SER A 188 -8.12 -21.67 13.68
CA SER A 188 -7.27 -20.57 13.21
C SER A 188 -6.15 -20.98 12.24
N ASP A 189 -5.89 -22.28 12.06
CA ASP A 189 -5.01 -22.78 11.02
C ASP A 189 -5.70 -22.89 9.65
N VAL A 190 -7.04 -22.76 9.63
CA VAL A 190 -7.84 -22.82 8.41
C VAL A 190 -8.06 -21.41 7.86
N LEU A 191 -7.68 -21.25 6.60
CA LEU A 191 -7.92 -20.01 5.83
C LEU A 191 -8.83 -20.30 4.64
N TYR A 192 -9.54 -19.25 4.24
CA TYR A 192 -10.26 -19.21 2.97
C TYR A 192 -9.80 -17.98 2.17
N TYR A 193 -9.64 -18.16 0.86
CA TYR A 193 -9.28 -17.12 -0.09
C TYR A 193 -10.27 -17.09 -1.25
N GLY A 194 -10.68 -15.89 -1.66
CA GLY A 194 -11.59 -15.66 -2.78
C GLY A 194 -10.91 -14.94 -3.94
N GLY A 195 -10.62 -15.68 -5.00
CA GLY A 195 -10.31 -15.17 -6.32
C GLY A 195 -11.50 -15.40 -7.27
N GLN A 196 -11.26 -15.89 -8.51
CA GLN A 196 -12.36 -16.40 -9.35
C GLN A 196 -12.99 -17.68 -8.78
N LYS A 197 -12.24 -18.41 -7.97
CA LYS A 197 -12.66 -19.57 -7.20
C LYS A 197 -12.53 -19.26 -5.72
N VAL A 198 -13.20 -20.05 -4.88
CA VAL A 198 -12.93 -20.07 -3.45
C VAL A 198 -11.95 -21.20 -3.18
N TYR A 199 -10.91 -20.86 -2.43
CA TYR A 199 -9.88 -21.79 -1.98
C TYR A 199 -9.94 -21.98 -0.47
N LYS A 200 -9.56 -23.15 0.01
CA LYS A 200 -9.40 -23.47 1.42
C LYS A 200 -7.97 -23.96 1.66
N SER A 201 -7.37 -23.46 2.72
CA SER A 201 -6.13 -23.99 3.32
C SER A 201 -6.45 -24.55 4.70
N GLU A 202 -5.79 -25.64 5.11
CA GLU A 202 -5.88 -26.20 6.46
C GLU A 202 -4.55 -26.07 7.24
N ASP A 203 -3.59 -25.36 6.66
CA ASP A 203 -2.23 -25.25 7.16
C ASP A 203 -1.67 -23.81 7.02
N ARG A 204 -2.46 -22.83 7.43
CA ARG A 204 -2.07 -21.39 7.48
C ARG A 204 -1.69 -20.79 6.12
N GLY A 205 -2.16 -21.37 5.02
CA GLY A 205 -1.92 -20.87 3.67
C GLY A 205 -0.71 -21.48 2.97
N HIS A 206 -0.08 -22.51 3.55
CA HIS A 206 1.02 -23.22 2.89
C HIS A 206 0.53 -24.10 1.73
N ASN A 207 -0.68 -24.63 1.82
CA ASN A 207 -1.30 -25.38 0.74
C ASN A 207 -2.77 -25.00 0.56
N TRP A 208 -3.19 -24.81 -0.68
CA TRP A 208 -4.56 -24.43 -1.04
C TRP A 208 -5.23 -25.47 -1.93
N ILE A 209 -6.49 -25.73 -1.67
CA ILE A 209 -7.36 -26.52 -2.53
C ILE A 209 -8.58 -25.69 -2.98
N PRO A 210 -8.93 -25.68 -4.26
CA PRO A 210 -10.17 -25.05 -4.70
C PRO A 210 -11.36 -25.84 -4.20
N ILE A 211 -12.32 -25.14 -3.58
CA ILE A 211 -13.57 -25.72 -3.08
C ILE A 211 -14.80 -25.26 -3.88
N SER A 212 -14.58 -24.47 -4.93
CA SER A 212 -15.60 -24.07 -5.90
C SER A 212 -15.08 -24.14 -7.32
N GLY A 213 -15.99 -24.07 -8.31
CA GLY A 213 -15.67 -23.70 -9.67
C GLY A 213 -15.47 -22.19 -9.80
N ASP A 214 -15.34 -21.70 -11.04
CA ASP A 214 -15.32 -20.26 -11.34
C ASP A 214 -16.68 -19.61 -10.98
N LEU A 215 -16.66 -18.68 -10.03
CA LEU A 215 -17.85 -17.97 -9.53
C LEU A 215 -18.03 -16.60 -10.19
N THR A 216 -17.08 -16.16 -11.02
CA THR A 216 -17.07 -14.80 -11.60
C THR A 216 -17.61 -14.78 -13.03
N GLY A 217 -17.86 -15.95 -13.62
CA GLY A 217 -18.35 -16.11 -14.98
C GLY A 217 -17.34 -15.68 -16.07
N ASP A 218 -17.71 -15.87 -17.34
CA ASP A 218 -16.87 -15.55 -18.51
C ASP A 218 -16.73 -14.04 -18.80
N ILE A 219 -16.61 -13.22 -17.80
CA ILE A 219 -16.41 -11.77 -17.98
C ILE A 219 -14.96 -11.53 -18.39
N LYS A 220 -14.70 -11.69 -19.68
CA LYS A 220 -13.37 -11.47 -20.31
C LYS A 220 -12.88 -10.00 -20.30
N PHE A 221 -13.60 -9.06 -19.72
CA PHE A 221 -13.36 -7.63 -19.94
C PHE A 221 -13.24 -6.75 -18.71
N LEU A 222 -13.21 -7.27 -17.50
CA LEU A 222 -12.99 -6.43 -16.33
C LEU A 222 -11.65 -6.75 -15.69
N SER A 223 -10.73 -5.80 -15.78
CA SER A 223 -9.47 -5.79 -15.03
C SER A 223 -9.68 -5.66 -13.49
N ARG A 224 -10.92 -5.70 -13.03
CA ARG A 224 -11.33 -5.65 -11.63
C ARG A 224 -12.53 -6.55 -11.44
N VAL A 225 -12.33 -7.64 -10.76
CA VAL A 225 -13.42 -8.51 -10.29
C VAL A 225 -13.94 -7.91 -8.99
N HIS A 226 -15.20 -7.47 -8.98
CA HIS A 226 -15.89 -7.21 -7.73
C HIS A 226 -16.38 -8.56 -7.20
N VAL A 227 -15.73 -9.07 -6.18
CA VAL A 227 -16.25 -10.20 -5.43
C VAL A 227 -17.45 -9.69 -4.63
N ILE A 228 -18.57 -10.39 -4.72
CA ILE A 228 -19.77 -10.07 -3.96
C ILE A 228 -19.44 -10.21 -2.48
N THR A 229 -19.53 -9.13 -1.74
CA THR A 229 -19.45 -9.10 -0.28
C THR A 229 -20.77 -9.48 0.33
#